data_c62a4c0d644f7377837793e64e354eda
#
_entry.id   c62a4c0d644f7377837793e64e354eda
#
_cell.length_a   1.000
_cell.length_b   1.000
_cell.length_c   1.000
_cell.angle_alpha   90.00
_cell.angle_beta   90.00
_cell.angle_gamma   90.00
#
_symmetry.space_group_name_H-M   'P 1'
#
loop_
_entity.id
_entity.type
_entity.pdbx_description
1 polymer ?
#
loop_
_entity_poly.entity_id
_entity_poly.type
_entity_poly.pdbx_seq_one_letter_code
_entity_poly.pdbx_strand_id
1 'polypeptide(L)'
;ALLDHCVIMFRDQDISPQDQIDFAKRWGGLHKHPFMPGLNKYPEVLEVVKKEDDTHTLGGDWHTDQMFTAVPALATMLYAKETPPAGGDTLFANMYLAYESLSGAMKAMLADAHTVNSYTKNKGRAAAMKNDYSDGEPEEYVHPLFRTHPETGRKTLYLSYKGVTRRIDGLTNAESEPILDFLMSHATRPEFTCRFSWEPGSLCVWDNRSVMHLAVNDYHGYRRVMHRLTIEGQPIKVV
;
A
#
# COMPACT_ATOMS: atom_id res chain seq x y z
N ALA A 1 -5.42 10.62 15.84
CA ALA A 1 -6.40 9.80 15.11
C ALA A 1 -5.69 8.85 14.11
N LEU A 2 -4.84 9.33 13.16
CA LEU A 2 -4.18 8.43 12.18
C LEU A 2 -3.31 7.37 12.88
N LEU A 3 -2.53 7.75 13.89
CA LEU A 3 -1.68 6.83 14.66
C LEU A 3 -2.49 5.83 15.51
N ASP A 4 -3.68 6.23 15.97
CA ASP A 4 -4.54 5.37 16.82
C ASP A 4 -5.37 4.39 16.00
N HIS A 5 -5.84 4.85 14.81
CA HIS A 5 -6.79 4.11 13.98
C HIS A 5 -6.21 3.58 12.68
N CYS A 6 -4.96 3.91 12.34
CA CYS A 6 -4.23 3.52 11.13
C CYS A 6 -4.81 4.08 9.81
N VAL A 7 -6.11 4.36 9.77
CA VAL A 7 -6.84 4.93 8.62
C VAL A 7 -7.79 6.00 9.13
N ILE A 8 -7.87 7.13 8.45
CA ILE A 8 -8.87 8.18 8.69
C ILE A 8 -9.62 8.48 7.39
N MET A 9 -10.91 8.70 7.52
CA MET A 9 -11.82 8.84 6.39
C MET A 9 -12.71 10.05 6.57
N PHE A 10 -12.95 10.78 5.47
CA PHE A 10 -13.78 11.98 5.43
C PHE A 10 -14.78 11.84 4.28
N ARG A 11 -16.00 12.31 4.49
CA ARG A 11 -17.07 12.40 3.49
C ARG A 11 -17.29 13.84 3.07
N ASP A 12 -17.94 14.03 1.94
CA ASP A 12 -18.46 15.32 1.48
C ASP A 12 -17.38 16.42 1.41
N GLN A 13 -16.18 16.06 0.98
CA GLN A 13 -15.09 17.00 0.82
C GLN A 13 -15.11 17.60 -0.59
N ASP A 14 -15.24 18.91 -0.68
CA ASP A 14 -15.06 19.68 -1.92
C ASP A 14 -13.68 20.37 -1.86
N ILE A 15 -12.65 19.66 -2.29
CA ILE A 15 -11.25 20.09 -2.20
C ILE A 15 -10.58 20.09 -3.57
N SER A 16 -9.83 21.17 -3.83
CA SER A 16 -8.97 21.28 -5.01
C SER A 16 -7.72 20.41 -4.89
N PRO A 17 -6.99 20.14 -5.99
CA PRO A 17 -5.68 19.49 -5.91
C PRO A 17 -4.67 20.24 -5.04
N GLN A 18 -4.76 21.57 -4.94
CA GLN A 18 -3.90 22.35 -4.05
C GLN A 18 -4.23 22.08 -2.58
N ASP A 19 -5.53 22.04 -2.22
CA ASP A 19 -5.95 21.72 -0.85
C ASP A 19 -5.51 20.33 -0.45
N GLN A 20 -5.57 19.35 -1.38
CA GLN A 20 -5.06 17.99 -1.15
C GLN A 20 -3.55 18.00 -0.84
N ILE A 21 -2.76 18.78 -1.60
CA ILE A 21 -1.31 18.94 -1.40
C ILE A 21 -1.04 19.58 -0.03
N ASP A 22 -1.72 20.67 0.29
CA ASP A 22 -1.50 21.43 1.52
C ASP A 22 -1.88 20.61 2.76
N PHE A 23 -2.91 19.79 2.65
CA PHE A 23 -3.32 18.86 3.70
C PHE A 23 -2.27 17.73 3.86
N ALA A 24 -1.85 17.09 2.76
CA ALA A 24 -0.90 15.99 2.80
C ALA A 24 0.48 16.43 3.33
N LYS A 25 0.93 17.63 3.02
CA LYS A 25 2.20 18.21 3.52
C LYS A 25 2.29 18.33 5.04
N ARG A 26 1.16 18.21 5.76
CA ARG A 26 1.17 18.20 7.23
C ARG A 26 1.86 16.96 7.82
N TRP A 27 2.00 15.88 7.04
CA TRP A 27 2.69 14.64 7.45
C TRP A 27 4.12 14.55 6.93
N GLY A 28 4.50 15.29 5.89
CA GLY A 28 5.86 15.26 5.33
C GLY A 28 5.96 15.71 3.89
N GLY A 29 7.10 15.41 3.26
CA GLY A 29 7.34 15.61 1.85
C GLY A 29 6.39 14.77 0.99
N LEU A 30 6.17 15.20 -0.25
CA LEU A 30 5.32 14.49 -1.18
C LEU A 30 6.16 13.83 -2.28
N HIS A 31 5.93 12.54 -2.45
CA HIS A 31 6.58 11.75 -3.48
C HIS A 31 5.99 12.08 -4.86
N LYS A 32 6.86 12.35 -5.84
CA LYS A 32 6.47 12.38 -7.26
C LYS A 32 6.69 11.01 -7.85
N HIS A 33 5.64 10.43 -8.42
CA HIS A 33 5.74 9.09 -8.98
C HIS A 33 6.72 9.09 -10.18
N PRO A 34 7.76 8.26 -10.18
CA PRO A 34 8.82 8.34 -11.20
C PRO A 34 8.35 7.96 -12.61
N PHE A 35 7.27 7.19 -12.71
CA PHE A 35 6.83 6.59 -13.98
C PHE A 35 5.41 6.97 -14.41
N MET A 36 4.59 7.51 -13.51
CA MET A 36 3.25 7.96 -13.84
C MET A 36 3.18 9.46 -13.67
N PRO A 37 2.82 10.22 -14.73
CA PRO A 37 2.73 11.66 -14.62
C PRO A 37 1.58 12.04 -13.68
N GLY A 38 1.83 12.99 -12.80
CA GLY A 38 0.78 13.66 -12.05
C GLY A 38 0.01 14.65 -12.93
N LEU A 39 -0.93 15.35 -12.33
CA LEU A 39 -1.67 16.42 -12.99
C LEU A 39 -0.70 17.52 -13.46
N ASN A 40 -0.93 18.10 -14.66
CA ASN A 40 -0.02 19.06 -15.28
C ASN A 40 0.48 20.18 -14.34
N LYS A 41 -0.42 20.75 -13.51
CA LYS A 41 -0.09 21.82 -12.55
C LYS A 41 0.31 21.29 -11.17
N TYR A 42 0.06 20.01 -10.90
CA TYR A 42 0.23 19.38 -9.59
C TYR A 42 0.88 18.01 -9.74
N PRO A 43 2.19 17.96 -10.02
CA PRO A 43 2.88 16.72 -10.36
C PRO A 43 2.92 15.70 -9.21
N GLU A 44 2.65 16.13 -7.99
CA GLU A 44 2.52 15.28 -6.80
C GLU A 44 1.18 14.52 -6.76
N VAL A 45 0.15 15.04 -7.45
CA VAL A 45 -1.20 14.45 -7.49
C VAL A 45 -1.28 13.50 -8.68
N LEU A 46 -1.26 12.22 -8.41
CA LEU A 46 -1.43 11.18 -9.41
C LEU A 46 -2.91 10.94 -9.66
N GLU A 47 -3.35 11.05 -10.92
CA GLU A 47 -4.71 10.65 -11.30
C GLU A 47 -4.73 9.15 -11.62
N VAL A 48 -5.46 8.39 -10.79
CA VAL A 48 -5.65 6.94 -10.97
C VAL A 48 -7.01 6.72 -11.63
N VAL A 49 -6.99 6.32 -12.89
CA VAL A 49 -8.18 6.08 -13.70
C VAL A 49 -8.29 4.59 -14.02
N LYS A 50 -9.46 4.00 -13.74
CA LYS A 50 -9.90 2.75 -14.36
C LYS A 50 -11.04 3.08 -15.29
N LYS A 51 -10.89 2.74 -16.56
CA LYS A 51 -11.93 2.92 -17.59
C LYS A 51 -12.94 1.77 -17.55
N GLU A 52 -14.03 1.94 -18.27
CA GLU A 52 -15.12 0.98 -18.33
C GLU A 52 -14.67 -0.40 -18.88
N ASP A 53 -13.76 -0.40 -19.86
CA ASP A 53 -13.23 -1.58 -20.54
C ASP A 53 -11.99 -2.18 -19.86
N ASP A 54 -11.45 -1.52 -18.83
CA ASP A 54 -10.30 -2.05 -18.07
C ASP A 54 -10.74 -3.25 -17.22
N THR A 55 -10.04 -4.37 -17.39
CA THR A 55 -10.28 -5.62 -16.64
C THR A 55 -9.53 -5.68 -15.31
N HIS A 56 -8.55 -4.78 -15.09
CA HIS A 56 -7.69 -4.76 -13.92
C HIS A 56 -7.78 -3.41 -13.21
N THR A 57 -7.63 -3.41 -11.89
CA THR A 57 -7.49 -2.21 -11.08
C THR A 57 -6.08 -2.09 -10.51
N LEU A 58 -5.60 -0.86 -10.33
CA LEU A 58 -4.34 -0.62 -9.62
C LEU A 58 -4.54 -0.96 -8.13
N GLY A 59 -3.62 -1.74 -7.56
CA GLY A 59 -3.70 -2.10 -6.15
C GLY A 59 -4.68 -3.25 -5.82
N GLY A 60 -5.01 -4.10 -6.81
CA GLY A 60 -5.92 -5.24 -6.64
C GLY A 60 -5.39 -6.43 -5.83
N ASP A 61 -4.17 -6.34 -5.30
CA ASP A 61 -3.59 -7.32 -4.37
C ASP A 61 -3.37 -6.66 -3.01
N TRP A 62 -3.40 -7.44 -1.91
CA TRP A 62 -3.06 -6.94 -0.58
C TRP A 62 -1.62 -6.45 -0.52
N HIS A 63 -1.40 -5.16 -0.30
CA HIS A 63 -0.08 -4.56 -0.33
C HIS A 63 0.10 -3.40 0.64
N THR A 64 1.37 -3.11 0.90
CA THR A 64 1.85 -1.86 1.48
C THR A 64 2.55 -1.07 0.38
N ASP A 65 2.30 0.23 0.29
CA ASP A 65 2.84 1.07 -0.76
C ASP A 65 4.37 1.19 -0.70
N GLN A 66 5.00 1.10 -1.88
CA GLN A 66 6.44 1.33 -2.08
C GLN A 66 7.38 0.47 -1.21
N MET A 67 6.91 -0.67 -0.70
CA MET A 67 7.71 -1.58 0.11
C MET A 67 8.93 -2.14 -0.66
N PHE A 68 8.94 -2.02 -1.98
CA PHE A 68 10.02 -2.38 -2.89
C PHE A 68 11.02 -1.23 -3.12
N THR A 69 11.18 -0.31 -2.18
CA THR A 69 12.13 0.81 -2.23
C THR A 69 12.93 0.91 -0.93
N ALA A 70 14.08 1.60 -0.98
CA ALA A 70 14.88 1.88 0.22
C ALA A 70 14.12 2.73 1.25
N VAL A 71 13.22 3.57 0.78
CA VAL A 71 12.40 4.49 1.59
C VAL A 71 10.93 4.28 1.26
N PRO A 72 10.27 3.28 1.88
CA PRO A 72 8.84 3.06 1.69
C PRO A 72 7.99 4.24 2.12
N ALA A 73 6.82 4.40 1.50
CA ALA A 73 5.88 5.48 1.81
C ALA A 73 5.51 5.52 3.30
N LEU A 74 5.44 6.73 3.87
CA LEU A 74 4.88 6.95 5.21
C LEU A 74 3.37 6.71 5.18
N ALA A 75 2.67 7.45 4.35
CA ALA A 75 1.22 7.39 4.24
C ALA A 75 0.78 7.62 2.79
N THR A 76 -0.44 7.26 2.49
CA THR A 76 -1.07 7.57 1.21
C THR A 76 -2.41 8.24 1.46
N MET A 77 -2.70 9.24 0.65
CA MET A 77 -3.97 9.94 0.60
C MET A 77 -4.66 9.65 -0.73
N LEU A 78 -5.93 9.29 -0.69
CA LEU A 78 -6.74 9.02 -1.86
C LEU A 78 -8.05 9.82 -1.78
N TYR A 79 -8.36 10.56 -2.83
CA TYR A 79 -9.57 11.37 -2.95
C TYR A 79 -10.41 10.92 -4.14
N ALA A 80 -11.70 10.70 -3.94
CA ALA A 80 -12.61 10.20 -4.96
C ALA A 80 -13.19 11.35 -5.79
N LYS A 81 -12.89 11.33 -7.10
CA LYS A 81 -13.46 12.25 -8.09
C LYS A 81 -14.70 11.67 -8.77
N GLU A 82 -14.60 10.38 -9.13
CA GLU A 82 -15.68 9.64 -9.79
C GLU A 82 -15.66 8.21 -9.26
N THR A 83 -16.82 7.69 -8.91
CA THR A 83 -16.96 6.33 -8.37
C THR A 83 -18.04 5.56 -9.14
N PRO A 84 -17.92 4.24 -9.24
CA PRO A 84 -19.01 3.41 -9.76
C PRO A 84 -20.22 3.48 -8.81
N PRO A 85 -21.43 3.17 -9.28
CA PRO A 85 -22.63 3.17 -8.45
C PRO A 85 -22.62 2.09 -7.36
N ALA A 86 -21.80 1.05 -7.54
CA ALA A 86 -21.55 -0.01 -6.57
C ALA A 86 -20.17 -0.63 -6.82
N GLY A 87 -19.54 -1.13 -5.75
CA GLY A 87 -18.20 -1.72 -5.83
C GLY A 87 -17.07 -0.69 -5.87
N GLY A 88 -15.86 -1.14 -6.19
CA GLY A 88 -14.66 -0.30 -6.21
C GLY A 88 -14.18 0.14 -4.83
N ASP A 89 -14.60 -0.55 -3.79
CA ASP A 89 -14.23 -0.28 -2.41
C ASP A 89 -12.74 -0.53 -2.15
N THR A 90 -12.27 -0.06 -1.01
CA THR A 90 -10.94 -0.40 -0.52
C THR A 90 -11.04 -1.15 0.81
N LEU A 91 -10.34 -2.27 0.90
CA LEU A 91 -10.14 -3.00 2.14
C LEU A 91 -8.83 -2.56 2.78
N PHE A 92 -8.82 -2.45 4.11
CA PHE A 92 -7.63 -2.14 4.93
C PHE A 92 -7.46 -3.22 5.98
N ALA A 93 -6.22 -3.68 6.19
CA ALA A 93 -5.85 -4.64 7.22
C ALA A 93 -4.96 -3.96 8.26
N ASN A 94 -5.34 -4.07 9.54
CA ASN A 94 -4.59 -3.54 10.67
C ASN A 94 -3.42 -4.46 11.02
N MET A 95 -2.21 -4.05 10.68
CA MET A 95 -1.01 -4.86 10.84
C MET A 95 -0.48 -4.89 12.28
N TYR A 96 -0.95 -3.99 13.17
CA TYR A 96 -0.73 -4.12 14.60
C TYR A 96 -1.50 -5.33 15.15
N LEU A 97 -2.80 -5.43 14.88
CA LEU A 97 -3.64 -6.54 15.33
C LEU A 97 -3.14 -7.86 14.73
N ALA A 98 -2.72 -7.87 13.47
CA ALA A 98 -2.12 -9.04 12.84
C ALA A 98 -0.87 -9.51 13.60
N TYR A 99 0.04 -8.61 13.97
CA TYR A 99 1.20 -8.94 14.79
C TYR A 99 0.80 -9.37 16.21
N GLU A 100 -0.04 -8.60 16.88
CA GLU A 100 -0.41 -8.82 18.29
C GLU A 100 -1.07 -10.19 18.51
N SER A 101 -1.84 -10.67 17.54
CA SER A 101 -2.57 -11.95 17.58
C SER A 101 -1.73 -13.18 17.20
N LEU A 102 -0.50 -13.02 16.72
CA LEU A 102 0.42 -14.15 16.53
C LEU A 102 0.75 -14.80 17.88
N SER A 103 0.95 -16.12 17.87
CA SER A 103 1.41 -16.84 19.06
C SER A 103 2.80 -16.38 19.51
N GLY A 104 3.11 -16.53 20.80
CA GLY A 104 4.43 -16.22 21.34
C GLY A 104 5.56 -17.00 20.64
N ALA A 105 5.29 -18.26 20.27
CA ALA A 105 6.26 -19.09 19.53
C ALA A 105 6.53 -18.56 18.14
N MET A 106 5.49 -18.13 17.40
CA MET A 106 5.63 -17.52 16.07
C MET A 106 6.41 -16.20 16.15
N LYS A 107 6.08 -15.35 17.12
CA LYS A 107 6.81 -14.10 17.37
C LYS A 107 8.28 -14.34 17.68
N ALA A 108 8.57 -15.33 18.53
CA ALA A 108 9.95 -15.68 18.88
C ALA A 108 10.73 -16.24 17.67
N MET A 109 10.11 -17.12 16.89
CA MET A 109 10.73 -17.74 15.70
C MET A 109 11.11 -16.70 14.63
N LEU A 110 10.30 -15.64 14.47
CA LEU A 110 10.46 -14.65 13.42
C LEU A 110 10.94 -13.28 13.94
N ALA A 111 11.41 -13.21 15.20
CA ALA A 111 11.75 -11.95 15.87
C ALA A 111 12.73 -11.09 15.08
N ASP A 112 13.76 -11.72 14.50
CA ASP A 112 14.84 -11.07 13.76
C ASP A 112 14.72 -11.31 12.24
N ALA A 113 13.57 -11.84 11.79
CA ALA A 113 13.35 -12.12 10.38
C ALA A 113 13.20 -10.82 9.58
N HIS A 114 13.83 -10.80 8.42
CA HIS A 114 13.71 -9.72 7.43
C HIS A 114 13.10 -10.29 6.15
N THR A 115 12.44 -9.45 5.37
CA THR A 115 11.92 -9.83 4.05
C THR A 115 12.68 -9.13 2.95
N VAL A 116 12.95 -9.86 1.88
CA VAL A 116 13.48 -9.31 0.63
C VAL A 116 12.33 -8.87 -0.25
N ASN A 117 12.32 -7.61 -0.61
CA ASN A 117 11.25 -6.98 -1.35
C ASN A 117 11.77 -6.40 -2.66
N SER A 118 11.08 -6.67 -3.75
CA SER A 118 11.39 -6.13 -5.06
C SER A 118 10.12 -6.03 -5.90
N TYR A 119 10.11 -5.12 -6.83
CA TYR A 119 9.03 -5.01 -7.80
C TYR A 119 9.39 -5.79 -9.06
N THR A 120 8.84 -7.00 -9.20
CA THR A 120 9.01 -7.78 -10.44
C THR A 120 7.94 -7.35 -11.44
N LYS A 121 8.36 -6.87 -12.57
CA LYS A 121 7.47 -6.51 -13.69
C LYS A 121 6.64 -7.72 -14.10
N ASN A 122 5.36 -7.64 -13.93
CA ASN A 122 4.46 -8.47 -14.71
C ASN A 122 4.45 -7.88 -16.13
N LYS A 123 5.03 -8.59 -17.11
CA LYS A 123 5.18 -8.11 -18.51
C LYS A 123 3.86 -7.59 -19.10
N GLY A 124 2.71 -8.15 -18.67
CA GLY A 124 1.38 -7.66 -19.05
C GLY A 124 1.01 -6.30 -18.46
N ARG A 125 1.47 -5.98 -17.26
CA ARG A 125 1.18 -4.72 -16.56
C ARG A 125 2.14 -3.59 -17.00
N ALA A 126 3.39 -3.92 -17.33
CA ALA A 126 4.36 -2.98 -17.88
C ALA A 126 3.97 -2.49 -19.29
N ALA A 127 3.39 -3.36 -20.11
CA ALA A 127 2.88 -2.98 -21.44
C ALA A 127 1.71 -1.99 -21.35
N ALA A 128 0.85 -2.10 -20.33
CA ALA A 128 -0.24 -1.15 -20.11
C ALA A 128 0.24 0.22 -19.60
N MET A 129 1.41 0.30 -18.97
CA MET A 129 1.95 1.54 -18.39
C MET A 129 2.91 2.30 -19.28
N LYS A 130 3.18 1.85 -20.53
CA LYS A 130 4.07 2.50 -21.53
C LYS A 130 5.44 2.94 -20.98
N ASN A 131 6.03 2.24 -20.03
CA ASN A 131 7.25 2.67 -19.37
C ASN A 131 8.40 1.69 -19.60
N ASP A 132 9.48 2.26 -20.08
CA ASP A 132 10.77 1.64 -20.29
C ASP A 132 11.50 1.44 -18.95
N TYR A 133 11.20 0.30 -18.31
CA TYR A 133 12.07 -0.15 -17.22
C TYR A 133 13.27 -0.86 -17.87
N SER A 134 14.47 -0.47 -17.49
CA SER A 134 15.71 -1.12 -17.93
C SER A 134 15.64 -2.65 -17.78
N ASP A 135 16.25 -3.38 -18.72
CA ASP A 135 16.35 -4.86 -18.71
C ASP A 135 17.24 -5.45 -17.58
N GLY A 136 17.49 -4.66 -16.51
CA GLY A 136 18.25 -5.09 -15.35
C GLY A 136 17.45 -5.95 -14.39
N GLU A 137 18.16 -6.75 -13.58
CA GLU A 137 17.56 -7.42 -12.42
C GLU A 137 16.89 -6.37 -11.51
N PRO A 138 15.67 -6.64 -10.99
CA PRO A 138 15.01 -5.72 -10.11
C PRO A 138 15.80 -5.51 -8.82
N GLU A 139 15.95 -4.26 -8.40
CA GLU A 139 16.59 -3.97 -7.10
C GLU A 139 15.83 -4.64 -5.97
N GLU A 140 16.57 -5.26 -5.05
CA GLU A 140 16.04 -5.89 -3.85
C GLU A 140 16.31 -5.00 -2.62
N TYR A 141 15.28 -4.85 -1.79
CA TYR A 141 15.36 -4.09 -0.55
C TYR A 141 14.94 -4.97 0.63
N VAL A 142 15.75 -4.93 1.68
CA VAL A 142 15.54 -5.73 2.89
C VAL A 142 14.85 -4.90 3.96
N HIS A 143 13.73 -5.41 4.49
CA HIS A 143 12.98 -4.76 5.55
C HIS A 143 12.66 -5.75 6.68
N PRO A 144 12.56 -5.29 7.95
CA PRO A 144 12.17 -6.16 9.05
C PRO A 144 10.74 -6.68 8.83
N LEU A 145 10.54 -7.98 9.03
CA LEU A 145 9.22 -8.61 8.98
C LEU A 145 8.31 -8.10 10.12
N PHE A 146 8.89 -7.86 11.29
CA PHE A 146 8.22 -7.21 12.44
C PHE A 146 8.78 -5.80 12.63
N ARG A 147 8.17 -4.84 11.94
CA ARG A 147 8.59 -3.45 11.98
C ARG A 147 8.09 -2.76 13.24
N THR A 148 8.97 -2.06 13.96
CA THR A 148 8.56 -1.12 15.01
C THR A 148 8.15 0.21 14.38
N HIS A 149 6.94 0.63 14.66
CA HIS A 149 6.43 1.92 14.19
C HIS A 149 7.17 3.07 14.90
N PRO A 150 7.76 4.02 14.16
CA PRO A 150 8.68 5.00 14.74
C PRO A 150 8.05 6.00 15.71
N GLU A 151 6.74 6.24 15.61
CA GLU A 151 6.02 7.20 16.44
C GLU A 151 5.26 6.54 17.61
N THR A 152 4.68 5.34 17.38
CA THR A 152 3.88 4.67 18.42
C THR A 152 4.67 3.65 19.23
N GLY A 153 5.84 3.21 18.75
CA GLY A 153 6.63 2.14 19.35
C GLY A 153 6.00 0.74 19.22
N ARG A 154 4.79 0.61 18.66
CA ARG A 154 4.12 -0.67 18.47
C ARG A 154 4.76 -1.47 17.33
N LYS A 155 4.77 -2.78 17.45
CA LYS A 155 5.22 -3.67 16.36
C LYS A 155 4.07 -3.98 15.42
N THR A 156 4.38 -3.98 14.11
CA THR A 156 3.49 -4.38 13.03
C THR A 156 4.05 -5.60 12.33
N LEU A 157 3.18 -6.44 11.80
CA LEU A 157 3.56 -7.40 10.76
C LEU A 157 3.72 -6.62 9.45
N TYR A 158 4.94 -6.59 8.87
CA TYR A 158 5.27 -5.74 7.73
C TYR A 158 5.62 -6.57 6.51
N LEU A 159 4.64 -6.77 5.63
CA LEU A 159 4.77 -7.57 4.40
C LEU A 159 3.83 -7.06 3.31
N SER A 160 3.95 -7.61 2.12
CA SER A 160 3.13 -7.34 0.95
C SER A 160 2.87 -8.65 0.20
N TYR A 161 2.05 -8.62 -0.86
CA TYR A 161 1.78 -9.81 -1.69
C TYR A 161 3.06 -10.34 -2.35
N LYS A 162 3.02 -11.60 -2.82
CA LYS A 162 4.16 -12.31 -3.44
C LYS A 162 4.85 -11.58 -4.61
N GLY A 163 4.14 -10.65 -5.25
CA GLY A 163 4.71 -9.81 -6.32
C GLY A 163 5.70 -8.78 -5.82
N VAL A 164 5.71 -8.48 -4.51
CA VAL A 164 6.61 -7.53 -3.84
C VAL A 164 7.44 -8.22 -2.78
N THR A 165 6.85 -8.83 -1.74
CA THR A 165 7.58 -9.61 -0.73
C THR A 165 7.93 -10.96 -1.33
N ARG A 166 9.23 -11.17 -1.63
CA ARG A 166 9.72 -12.30 -2.40
C ARG A 166 10.05 -13.51 -1.55
N ARG A 167 10.77 -13.30 -0.47
CA ARG A 167 11.25 -14.33 0.46
C ARG A 167 11.61 -13.72 1.81
N ILE A 168 11.82 -14.57 2.79
CA ILE A 168 12.50 -14.22 4.04
C ILE A 168 14.00 -14.25 3.75
N ASP A 169 14.71 -13.23 4.19
CA ASP A 169 16.15 -13.13 3.99
C ASP A 169 16.87 -14.29 4.68
N GLY A 170 17.88 -14.86 4.01
CA GLY A 170 18.59 -16.05 4.46
C GLY A 170 17.86 -17.37 4.23
N LEU A 171 16.58 -17.40 3.85
CA LEU A 171 15.83 -18.61 3.49
C LEU A 171 15.71 -18.77 1.98
N THR A 172 15.60 -20.02 1.54
CA THR A 172 15.21 -20.33 0.16
C THR A 172 13.74 -19.95 -0.09
N ASN A 173 13.35 -19.83 -1.37
CA ASN A 173 11.96 -19.57 -1.73
C ASN A 173 11.00 -20.67 -1.20
N ALA A 174 11.42 -21.94 -1.26
CA ALA A 174 10.62 -23.07 -0.80
C ALA A 174 10.38 -23.07 0.72
N GLU A 175 11.35 -22.58 1.50
CA GLU A 175 11.21 -22.41 2.95
C GLU A 175 10.40 -21.18 3.31
N SER A 176 10.56 -20.09 2.56
CA SER A 176 9.88 -18.81 2.81
C SER A 176 8.40 -18.86 2.48
N GLU A 177 8.04 -19.52 1.38
CA GLU A 177 6.68 -19.50 0.82
C GLU A 177 5.60 -19.93 1.82
N PRO A 178 5.68 -21.08 2.51
CA PRO A 178 4.66 -21.49 3.45
C PRO A 178 4.53 -20.56 4.66
N ILE A 179 5.62 -19.92 5.09
CA ILE A 179 5.62 -18.96 6.20
C ILE A 179 4.93 -17.67 5.76
N LEU A 180 5.30 -17.13 4.61
CA LEU A 180 4.71 -15.89 4.07
C LEU A 180 3.21 -16.08 3.72
N ASP A 181 2.83 -17.23 3.19
CA ASP A 181 1.43 -17.57 2.91
C ASP A 181 0.59 -17.63 4.17
N PHE A 182 1.11 -18.26 5.22
CA PHE A 182 0.45 -18.27 6.52
C PHE A 182 0.27 -16.84 7.06
N LEU A 183 1.34 -16.03 7.05
CA LEU A 183 1.31 -14.67 7.58
C LEU A 183 0.36 -13.76 6.78
N MET A 184 0.34 -13.88 5.45
CA MET A 184 -0.58 -13.15 4.59
C MET A 184 -2.03 -13.54 4.86
N SER A 185 -2.32 -14.83 4.90
CA SER A 185 -3.66 -15.35 5.22
C SER A 185 -4.10 -14.93 6.63
N HIS A 186 -3.19 -14.94 7.60
CA HIS A 186 -3.44 -14.49 8.96
C HIS A 186 -3.76 -12.98 9.01
N ALA A 187 -2.96 -12.14 8.33
CA ALA A 187 -3.09 -10.68 8.38
C ALA A 187 -4.36 -10.16 7.69
N THR A 188 -4.89 -10.92 6.73
CA THR A 188 -6.06 -10.51 5.94
C THR A 188 -7.38 -11.13 6.41
N ARG A 189 -7.41 -11.68 7.63
CA ARG A 189 -8.61 -12.20 8.27
C ARG A 189 -9.64 -11.08 8.50
N PRO A 190 -10.93 -11.38 8.41
CA PRO A 190 -12.00 -10.39 8.61
C PRO A 190 -11.89 -9.62 9.93
N GLU A 191 -11.37 -10.25 11.00
CA GLU A 191 -11.22 -9.66 12.34
C GLU A 191 -10.22 -8.50 12.36
N PHE A 192 -9.32 -8.42 11.39
CA PHE A 192 -8.29 -7.36 11.31
C PHE A 192 -8.58 -6.38 10.19
N THR A 193 -9.67 -6.55 9.44
CA THR A 193 -9.94 -5.76 8.24
C THR A 193 -11.15 -4.86 8.41
N CYS A 194 -11.14 -3.75 7.70
CA CYS A 194 -12.31 -2.93 7.45
C CYS A 194 -12.45 -2.64 5.95
N ARG A 195 -13.68 -2.32 5.52
CA ARG A 195 -14.03 -2.00 4.14
C ARG A 195 -14.55 -0.57 4.07
N PHE A 196 -14.04 0.20 3.12
CA PHE A 196 -14.47 1.57 2.86
C PHE A 196 -15.09 1.67 1.47
N SER A 197 -16.37 2.04 1.44
CA SER A 197 -17.10 2.32 0.20
C SER A 197 -16.91 3.78 -0.19
N TRP A 198 -16.54 4.00 -1.44
CA TRP A 198 -16.24 5.32 -1.97
C TRP A 198 -17.48 6.00 -2.53
N GLU A 199 -17.59 7.30 -2.24
CA GLU A 199 -18.51 8.22 -2.85
C GLU A 199 -17.70 9.41 -3.39
N PRO A 200 -18.16 10.13 -4.44
CA PRO A 200 -17.49 11.37 -4.86
C PRO A 200 -17.34 12.32 -3.69
N GLY A 201 -16.16 12.94 -3.54
CA GLY A 201 -15.84 13.78 -2.39
C GLY A 201 -15.35 13.02 -1.15
N SER A 202 -15.27 11.69 -1.18
CA SER A 202 -14.63 10.93 -0.11
C SER A 202 -13.11 11.11 -0.13
N LEU A 203 -12.51 11.35 1.04
CA LEU A 203 -11.07 11.42 1.24
C LEU A 203 -10.66 10.37 2.27
N CYS A 204 -9.62 9.60 1.98
CA CYS A 204 -9.04 8.61 2.89
C CYS A 204 -7.54 8.81 3.00
N VAL A 205 -7.02 8.71 4.23
CA VAL A 205 -5.57 8.71 4.51
C VAL A 205 -5.25 7.48 5.33
N TRP A 206 -4.24 6.71 4.94
CA TRP A 206 -3.77 5.54 5.70
C TRP A 206 -2.27 5.56 5.91
N ASP A 207 -1.86 4.99 7.04
CA ASP A 207 -0.48 4.86 7.44
C ASP A 207 0.11 3.55 6.90
N ASN A 208 0.96 3.63 5.88
CA ASN A 208 1.59 2.46 5.26
C ASN A 208 2.55 1.70 6.18
N ARG A 209 2.88 2.27 7.33
CA ARG A 209 3.74 1.62 8.32
C ARG A 209 2.96 0.63 9.20
N SER A 210 1.62 0.72 9.17
CA SER A 210 0.72 -0.08 10.02
C SER A 210 -0.47 -0.70 9.28
N VAL A 211 -0.58 -0.50 7.95
CA VAL A 211 -1.71 -0.96 7.14
C VAL A 211 -1.25 -1.65 5.88
N MET A 212 -1.86 -2.79 5.56
CA MET A 212 -1.99 -3.25 4.17
C MET A 212 -3.36 -2.86 3.63
N HIS A 213 -3.45 -2.68 2.31
CA HIS A 213 -4.72 -2.37 1.66
C HIS A 213 -4.88 -3.08 0.33
N LEU A 214 -6.15 -3.15 -0.14
CA LEU A 214 -6.54 -3.80 -1.38
C LEU A 214 -7.67 -3.01 -2.03
N ALA A 215 -7.51 -2.64 -3.30
CA ALA A 215 -8.58 -2.08 -4.11
C ALA A 215 -9.43 -3.20 -4.71
N VAL A 216 -10.71 -3.26 -4.34
CA VAL A 216 -11.62 -4.31 -4.82
C VAL A 216 -11.96 -4.06 -6.29
N ASN A 217 -11.80 -5.10 -7.12
CA ASN A 217 -12.06 -5.03 -8.56
C ASN A 217 -13.40 -5.70 -8.93
N ASP A 218 -14.50 -5.18 -8.42
CA ASP A 218 -15.86 -5.72 -8.55
C ASP A 218 -16.84 -4.76 -9.28
N TYR A 219 -16.32 -3.82 -10.07
CA TYR A 219 -17.08 -2.78 -10.79
C TYR A 219 -16.77 -2.78 -12.30
N HIS A 220 -16.89 -3.92 -12.93
CA HIS A 220 -16.70 -4.05 -14.38
C HIS A 220 -17.73 -3.23 -15.15
N GLY A 221 -17.30 -2.58 -16.24
CA GLY A 221 -18.17 -1.72 -17.05
C GLY A 221 -18.36 -0.31 -16.49
N TYR A 222 -17.73 0.03 -15.37
CA TYR A 222 -17.82 1.38 -14.77
C TYR A 222 -16.46 2.05 -14.67
N ARG A 223 -16.47 3.37 -14.87
CA ARG A 223 -15.30 4.22 -14.70
C ARG A 223 -15.11 4.59 -13.22
N ARG A 224 -13.84 4.75 -12.81
CA ARG A 224 -13.45 5.25 -11.48
C ARG A 224 -12.26 6.17 -11.62
N VAL A 225 -12.32 7.36 -11.01
CA VAL A 225 -11.25 8.36 -11.03
C VAL A 225 -10.91 8.78 -9.60
N MET A 226 -9.65 8.63 -9.24
CA MET A 226 -9.13 9.00 -7.93
C MET A 226 -7.91 9.89 -8.07
N HIS A 227 -7.78 10.87 -7.18
CA HIS A 227 -6.52 11.58 -6.97
C HIS A 227 -5.74 10.93 -5.84
N ARG A 228 -4.49 10.60 -6.09
CA ARG A 228 -3.61 9.96 -5.12
C ARG A 228 -2.41 10.84 -4.83
N LEU A 229 -2.08 11.01 -3.56
CA LEU A 229 -0.81 11.56 -3.08
C LEU A 229 -0.12 10.54 -2.20
N THR A 230 1.21 10.44 -2.33
CA THR A 230 2.03 9.58 -1.49
C THR A 230 2.95 10.48 -0.66
N ILE A 231 2.90 10.31 0.66
CA ILE A 231 3.73 11.03 1.61
C ILE A 231 5.03 10.26 1.80
N GLU A 232 6.15 10.94 1.64
CA GLU A 232 7.48 10.35 1.75
C GLU A 232 7.71 9.78 3.14
N GLY A 233 8.30 8.60 3.17
CA GLY A 233 8.71 7.96 4.40
C GLY A 233 10.12 8.35 4.85
N GLN A 234 10.65 7.56 5.76
CA GLN A 234 12.03 7.63 6.21
C GLN A 234 12.69 6.26 6.01
N PRO A 235 14.02 6.20 5.79
CA PRO A 235 14.72 4.93 5.73
C PRO A 235 14.42 4.07 6.94
N ILE A 236 14.12 2.79 6.71
CA ILE A 236 13.91 1.84 7.79
C ILE A 236 15.28 1.45 8.33
N LYS A 237 15.50 1.68 9.64
CA LYS A 237 16.72 1.18 10.29
C LYS A 237 16.62 -0.33 10.41
N VAL A 238 17.47 -1.04 9.71
CA VAL A 238 17.75 -2.47 9.93
C VAL A 238 18.73 -2.51 11.09
N VAL A 239 18.31 -2.99 12.24
CA VAL A 239 19.14 -3.12 13.45
C VAL A 239 19.65 -4.53 13.52
#